data_c6b62758d891534a3a1f454f4841109f
#
_entry.id   c6b62758d891534a3a1f454f4841109f
#
_cell.length_a   1.000
_cell.length_b   1.000
_cell.length_c   1.000
_cell.angle_alpha   90.00
_cell.angle_beta   90.00
_cell.angle_gamma   90.00
#
_symmetry.space_group_name_H-M   'P 1'
#
loop_
_entity.id
_entity.type
_entity.pdbx_description
1 polymer ?
#
loop_
_entity_poly.entity_id
_entity_poly.type
_entity_poly.pdbx_seq_one_letter_code
_entity_poly.pdbx_strand_id
1 'polypeptide(L)'
;MLNLFKLSYQSVLLVVVGVVLIYLWARSRPTKEGFEDAVAPQNAWKFNMYYVDWYPHCHHAKQEFEKLGATTTIGGQQIACNAIEAENNPEAVQGLKISGYPTFVLYDAEGKMVKDYSGPRKTASFRSFLEDTVNMNAERMSK
;
A
#
# COMPACT_ATOMS: atom_id res chain seq x y z
N MET A 1 -19.04 54.96 31.62
CA MET A 1 -20.26 54.30 31.19
C MET A 1 -19.97 53.56 29.90
N LEU A 2 -20.02 52.23 29.99
CA LEU A 2 -19.67 51.37 28.90
C LEU A 2 -20.73 51.42 27.80
N ASN A 3 -20.42 51.96 26.65
CA ASN A 3 -21.21 51.73 25.44
C ASN A 3 -20.92 50.33 24.93
N LEU A 4 -21.61 49.35 25.52
CA LEU A 4 -21.63 47.98 25.09
C LEU A 4 -22.36 47.90 23.77
N PHE A 5 -21.61 47.74 22.70
CA PHE A 5 -21.91 46.97 21.48
C PHE A 5 -23.38 46.99 20.99
N LYS A 6 -23.74 48.00 20.22
CA LYS A 6 -24.66 47.75 19.12
C LYS A 6 -23.90 46.98 18.03
N LEU A 7 -23.66 45.71 18.22
CA LEU A 7 -23.32 44.83 17.12
C LEU A 7 -24.52 44.87 16.17
N SER A 8 -24.36 45.56 15.05
CA SER A 8 -25.38 45.59 14.01
C SER A 8 -25.72 44.15 13.67
N TYR A 9 -27.01 43.84 13.60
CA TYR A 9 -27.52 42.51 13.14
C TYR A 9 -26.77 42.04 11.89
N GLN A 10 -26.37 42.97 11.01
CA GLN A 10 -25.56 42.69 9.83
C GLN A 10 -24.17 42.12 10.18
N SER A 11 -23.52 42.61 11.21
CA SER A 11 -22.20 42.10 11.63
C SER A 11 -22.29 40.70 12.20
N VAL A 12 -23.33 40.41 12.98
CA VAL A 12 -23.57 39.05 13.50
C VAL A 12 -23.89 38.08 12.37
N LEU A 13 -24.71 38.50 11.42
CA LEU A 13 -25.06 37.70 10.25
C LEU A 13 -23.84 37.34 9.39
N LEU A 14 -22.93 38.30 9.18
CA LEU A 14 -21.68 38.05 8.44
C LEU A 14 -20.75 37.06 9.15
N VAL A 15 -20.65 37.15 10.48
CA VAL A 15 -19.86 36.20 11.26
C VAL A 15 -20.46 34.79 11.18
N VAL A 16 -21.77 34.66 11.33
CA VAL A 16 -22.45 33.36 11.23
C VAL A 16 -22.29 32.76 9.85
N VAL A 17 -22.47 33.54 8.78
CA VAL A 17 -22.28 33.07 7.40
C VAL A 17 -20.81 32.66 7.18
N GLY A 18 -19.85 33.43 7.67
CA GLY A 18 -18.43 33.11 7.60
C GLY A 18 -18.10 31.78 8.29
N VAL A 19 -18.61 31.57 9.50
CA VAL A 19 -18.41 30.30 10.24
C VAL A 19 -19.06 29.12 9.51
N VAL A 20 -20.27 29.30 8.96
CA VAL A 20 -20.94 28.26 8.17
C VAL A 20 -20.17 27.93 6.91
N LEU A 21 -19.65 28.92 6.20
CA LEU A 21 -18.85 28.71 4.99
C LEU A 21 -17.53 28.00 5.31
N ILE A 22 -16.85 28.36 6.41
CA ILE A 22 -15.64 27.70 6.88
C ILE A 22 -15.97 26.25 7.26
N TYR A 23 -17.09 26.00 7.95
CA TYR A 23 -17.52 24.66 8.31
C TYR A 23 -17.84 23.80 7.08
N LEU A 24 -18.57 24.37 6.14
CA LEU A 24 -18.88 23.69 4.85
C LEU A 24 -17.61 23.43 4.04
N TRP A 25 -16.67 24.39 4.00
CA TRP A 25 -15.39 24.23 3.32
C TRP A 25 -14.51 23.18 4.01
N ALA A 26 -14.47 23.15 5.35
CA ALA A 26 -13.75 22.12 6.11
C ALA A 26 -14.38 20.72 5.91
N ARG A 27 -15.71 20.66 5.76
CA ARG A 27 -16.43 19.41 5.50
C ARG A 27 -16.35 18.97 4.02
N SER A 28 -16.16 19.91 3.11
CA SER A 28 -16.04 19.68 1.66
C SER A 28 -14.57 19.48 1.23
N ARG A 29 -13.61 19.50 2.18
CA ARG A 29 -12.29 19.03 1.80
C ARG A 29 -12.50 17.60 1.36
N PRO A 30 -12.20 17.25 0.07
CA PRO A 30 -12.01 15.88 -0.24
C PRO A 30 -10.95 15.44 0.78
N THR A 31 -11.30 14.59 1.71
CA THR A 31 -10.30 13.73 2.31
C THR A 31 -9.49 13.32 1.08
N LYS A 32 -8.22 13.74 1.00
CA LYS A 32 -7.29 12.97 0.22
C LYS A 32 -7.61 11.57 0.71
N GLU A 33 -8.27 10.79 -0.14
CA GLU A 33 -8.15 9.36 -0.09
C GLU A 33 -6.66 9.15 -0.29
N GLY A 34 -5.92 9.45 0.81
CA GLY A 34 -4.68 8.82 1.02
C GLY A 34 -5.07 7.39 0.76
N PHE A 35 -4.46 6.76 -0.18
CA PHE A 35 -4.21 5.36 -0.21
C PHE A 35 -4.15 5.00 1.28
N GLU A 36 -5.32 4.60 1.85
CA GLU A 36 -5.32 4.01 3.16
C GLU A 36 -4.34 2.88 2.97
N ASP A 37 -3.20 3.01 3.62
CA ASP A 37 -2.39 1.86 3.93
C ASP A 37 -3.41 0.88 4.49
N ALA A 38 -3.94 0.01 3.62
CA ALA A 38 -4.68 -1.14 4.03
C ALA A 38 -3.67 -1.84 4.91
N VAL A 39 -3.79 -1.58 6.23
CA VAL A 39 -2.94 -2.22 7.24
C VAL A 39 -3.10 -3.68 6.96
N ALA A 40 -2.13 -4.24 6.25
CA ALA A 40 -2.14 -5.65 5.94
C ALA A 40 -2.32 -6.35 7.27
N PRO A 41 -3.30 -7.24 7.41
CA PRO A 41 -3.55 -7.91 8.68
C PRO A 41 -2.20 -8.44 9.19
N GLN A 42 -1.94 -8.29 10.49
CA GLN A 42 -0.63 -8.57 11.10
C GLN A 42 -0.10 -9.98 10.80
N ASN A 43 -0.97 -10.87 10.30
CA ASN A 43 -0.69 -12.24 9.90
C ASN A 43 -0.83 -12.47 8.39
N ALA A 44 -0.72 -11.44 7.57
CA ALA A 44 -0.74 -11.62 6.12
C ALA A 44 0.62 -12.04 5.58
N TRP A 45 0.61 -12.91 4.59
CA TRP A 45 1.77 -13.14 3.76
C TRP A 45 2.17 -11.86 3.03
N LYS A 46 3.43 -11.73 2.63
CA LYS A 46 3.92 -10.55 1.94
C LYS A 46 4.61 -10.94 0.64
N PHE A 47 4.14 -10.40 -0.46
CA PHE A 47 4.83 -10.51 -1.74
C PHE A 47 5.45 -9.16 -2.07
N ASN A 48 6.76 -9.07 -1.91
CA ASN A 48 7.52 -7.84 -2.07
C ASN A 48 8.24 -7.80 -3.41
N MET A 49 8.07 -6.70 -4.13
CA MET A 49 8.86 -6.33 -5.29
C MET A 49 9.88 -5.27 -4.85
N TYR A 50 11.17 -5.58 -4.95
CA TYR A 50 12.25 -4.61 -4.74
C TYR A 50 12.70 -4.07 -6.09
N TYR A 51 12.70 -2.76 -6.25
CA TYR A 51 12.98 -2.11 -7.53
C TYR A 51 13.79 -0.83 -7.34
N VAL A 52 14.28 -0.25 -8.45
CA VAL A 52 14.89 1.08 -8.52
C VAL A 52 14.20 1.88 -9.63
N ASP A 53 13.95 3.17 -9.36
CA ASP A 53 13.15 4.01 -10.25
C ASP A 53 13.84 4.32 -11.58
N TRP A 54 15.16 4.38 -11.61
CA TRP A 54 15.90 4.70 -12.82
C TRP A 54 16.00 3.56 -13.85
N TYR A 55 15.59 2.31 -13.49
CA TYR A 55 15.73 1.17 -14.38
C TYR A 55 14.43 0.87 -15.15
N PRO A 56 14.41 1.01 -16.50
CA PRO A 56 13.18 0.88 -17.28
C PRO A 56 12.44 -0.46 -17.12
N HIS A 57 13.18 -1.56 -16.94
CA HIS A 57 12.57 -2.88 -16.70
C HIS A 57 11.80 -2.95 -15.38
N CYS A 58 12.16 -2.12 -14.38
CA CYS A 58 11.41 -2.01 -13.14
C CYS A 58 10.04 -1.35 -13.36
N HIS A 59 9.96 -0.34 -14.22
CA HIS A 59 8.68 0.34 -14.51
C HIS A 59 7.67 -0.62 -15.13
N HIS A 60 8.06 -1.41 -16.12
CA HIS A 60 7.17 -2.40 -16.75
C HIS A 60 6.74 -3.48 -15.76
N ALA A 61 7.66 -3.99 -14.97
CA ALA A 61 7.36 -4.99 -13.95
C ALA A 61 6.43 -4.45 -12.86
N LYS A 62 6.63 -3.20 -12.42
CA LYS A 62 5.83 -2.52 -11.42
C LYS A 62 4.38 -2.37 -11.87
N GLN A 63 4.15 -1.94 -13.11
CA GLN A 63 2.79 -1.84 -13.67
C GLN A 63 2.04 -3.18 -13.66
N GLU A 64 2.71 -4.28 -13.96
CA GLU A 64 2.11 -5.61 -13.92
C GLU A 64 1.92 -6.11 -12.47
N PHE A 65 2.83 -5.76 -11.58
CA PHE A 65 2.76 -6.11 -10.16
C PHE A 65 1.62 -5.37 -9.45
N GLU A 66 1.43 -4.10 -9.70
CA GLU A 66 0.38 -3.26 -9.12
C GLU A 66 -1.03 -3.72 -9.49
N LYS A 67 -1.21 -4.43 -10.61
CA LYS A 67 -2.48 -5.06 -10.98
C LYS A 67 -2.91 -6.21 -10.04
N LEU A 68 -2.01 -6.70 -9.18
CA LEU A 68 -2.38 -7.64 -8.11
C LEU A 68 -3.24 -6.96 -7.04
N GLY A 69 -3.15 -5.62 -6.91
CA GLY A 69 -3.72 -4.84 -5.82
C GLY A 69 -2.80 -4.83 -4.60
N ALA A 70 -3.09 -3.94 -3.64
CA ALA A 70 -2.33 -3.83 -2.40
C ALA A 70 -2.44 -5.10 -1.53
N THR A 71 -3.56 -5.80 -1.66
CA THR A 71 -3.82 -7.09 -1.00
C THR A 71 -4.58 -8.00 -1.95
N THR A 72 -4.16 -9.25 -2.03
CA THR A 72 -4.85 -10.30 -2.79
C THR A 72 -5.09 -11.53 -1.91
N THR A 73 -6.17 -12.28 -2.16
CA THR A 73 -6.48 -13.51 -1.41
C THR A 73 -6.28 -14.71 -2.32
N ILE A 74 -5.43 -15.64 -1.91
CA ILE A 74 -5.07 -16.83 -2.66
C ILE A 74 -5.02 -18.02 -1.71
N GLY A 75 -5.73 -19.11 -2.05
CA GLY A 75 -5.77 -20.29 -1.20
C GLY A 75 -6.26 -20.05 0.22
N GLY A 76 -7.12 -19.05 0.43
CA GLY A 76 -7.60 -18.64 1.75
C GLY A 76 -6.60 -17.78 2.54
N GLN A 77 -5.40 -17.53 2.01
CA GLN A 77 -4.39 -16.65 2.63
C GLN A 77 -4.47 -15.25 2.06
N GLN A 78 -4.40 -14.25 2.93
CA GLN A 78 -4.22 -12.86 2.50
C GLN A 78 -2.74 -12.59 2.24
N ILE A 79 -2.46 -11.97 1.11
CA ILE A 79 -1.11 -11.63 0.66
C ILE A 79 -1.05 -10.13 0.42
N ALA A 80 -0.26 -9.43 1.21
CA ALA A 80 0.06 -8.02 0.97
C ALA A 80 1.10 -7.91 -0.15
N CYS A 81 0.81 -7.12 -1.17
CA CYS A 81 1.71 -6.89 -2.31
C CYS A 81 2.36 -5.52 -2.17
N ASN A 82 3.66 -5.47 -1.92
CA ASN A 82 4.39 -4.24 -1.66
C ASN A 82 5.45 -4.00 -2.75
N ALA A 83 5.40 -2.84 -3.40
CA ALA A 83 6.48 -2.37 -4.26
C ALA A 83 7.39 -1.43 -3.47
N ILE A 84 8.63 -1.83 -3.23
CA ILE A 84 9.59 -1.16 -2.36
C ILE A 84 10.74 -0.63 -3.23
N GLU A 85 10.89 0.69 -3.25
CA GLU A 85 12.01 1.34 -3.90
C GLU A 85 13.25 1.19 -3.02
N ALA A 86 14.28 0.52 -3.55
CA ALA A 86 15.41 0.04 -2.76
C ALA A 86 16.37 1.16 -2.31
N GLU A 87 16.54 2.20 -3.12
CA GLU A 87 17.45 3.32 -2.80
C GLU A 87 16.87 4.23 -1.71
N ASN A 88 15.53 4.36 -1.68
CA ASN A 88 14.83 5.13 -0.65
C ASN A 88 14.57 4.33 0.64
N ASN A 89 14.70 3.00 0.57
CA ASN A 89 14.46 2.08 1.70
C ASN A 89 15.61 1.08 1.84
N PRO A 90 16.85 1.51 2.11
CA PRO A 90 18.02 0.64 2.17
C PRO A 90 17.91 -0.43 3.26
N GLU A 91 17.19 -0.15 4.33
CA GLU A 91 16.91 -1.11 5.41
C GLU A 91 16.05 -2.30 4.95
N ALA A 92 15.13 -2.06 4.00
CA ALA A 92 14.25 -3.11 3.49
C ALA A 92 14.99 -4.16 2.63
N VAL A 93 16.15 -3.81 2.11
CA VAL A 93 17.00 -4.70 1.30
C VAL A 93 18.20 -5.22 2.06
N GLN A 94 18.42 -4.74 3.28
CA GLN A 94 19.54 -5.18 4.11
C GLN A 94 19.43 -6.69 4.43
N GLY A 95 20.50 -7.41 4.16
CA GLY A 95 20.54 -8.87 4.38
C GLY A 95 19.90 -9.70 3.26
N LEU A 96 19.28 -9.08 2.26
CA LEU A 96 18.81 -9.77 1.07
C LEU A 96 19.95 -9.93 0.06
N LYS A 97 20.05 -11.11 -0.54
CA LYS A 97 20.98 -11.36 -1.65
C LYS A 97 20.36 -10.89 -2.97
N ILE A 98 20.30 -9.57 -3.18
CA ILE A 98 19.77 -8.98 -4.41
C ILE A 98 20.91 -8.93 -5.44
N SER A 99 20.78 -9.71 -6.51
CA SER A 99 21.72 -9.74 -7.63
C SER A 99 21.34 -8.76 -8.75
N GLY A 100 20.17 -8.16 -8.70
CA GLY A 100 19.66 -7.21 -9.69
C GLY A 100 18.21 -6.83 -9.43
N TYR A 101 17.72 -5.84 -10.17
CA TYR A 101 16.35 -5.32 -10.06
C TYR A 101 15.54 -5.57 -11.34
N PRO A 102 14.22 -5.78 -11.26
CA PRO A 102 13.47 -5.99 -10.01
C PRO A 102 13.68 -7.39 -9.44
N THR A 103 13.65 -7.51 -8.12
CA THR A 103 13.66 -8.78 -7.37
C THR A 103 12.32 -8.95 -6.66
N PHE A 104 11.76 -10.16 -6.67
CA PHE A 104 10.47 -10.47 -6.05
C PHE A 104 10.65 -11.57 -5.01
N VAL A 105 10.12 -11.35 -3.82
CA VAL A 105 10.26 -12.29 -2.70
C VAL A 105 8.93 -12.47 -1.99
N LEU A 106 8.57 -13.72 -1.74
CA LEU A 106 7.40 -14.08 -0.96
C LEU A 106 7.82 -14.45 0.47
N TYR A 107 7.16 -13.86 1.43
CA TYR A 107 7.31 -14.12 2.86
C TYR A 107 6.01 -14.68 3.43
N ASP A 108 6.11 -15.56 4.42
CA ASP A 108 4.97 -16.04 5.21
C ASP A 108 4.48 -14.99 6.22
N ALA A 109 3.47 -15.36 7.00
CA ALA A 109 2.86 -14.51 8.01
C ALA A 109 3.84 -14.16 9.16
N GLU A 110 4.83 -15.01 9.40
CA GLU A 110 5.89 -14.83 10.40
C GLU A 110 7.04 -13.95 9.88
N GLY A 111 7.00 -13.55 8.60
CA GLY A 111 8.02 -12.72 7.95
C GLY A 111 9.25 -13.53 7.50
N LYS A 112 9.17 -14.84 7.48
CA LYS A 112 10.21 -15.70 6.95
C LYS A 112 10.12 -15.76 5.42
N MET A 113 11.24 -15.66 4.74
CA MET A 113 11.33 -15.83 3.29
C MET A 113 10.94 -17.27 2.92
N VAL A 114 9.89 -17.38 2.10
CA VAL A 114 9.39 -18.67 1.58
C VAL A 114 10.06 -18.98 0.26
N LYS A 115 10.02 -18.03 -0.68
CA LYS A 115 10.56 -18.24 -2.03
C LYS A 115 10.76 -16.92 -2.77
N ASP A 116 11.80 -16.85 -3.58
CA ASP A 116 11.98 -15.83 -4.60
C ASP A 116 11.29 -16.20 -5.91
N TYR A 117 10.91 -15.20 -6.68
CA TYR A 117 10.29 -15.38 -7.98
C TYR A 117 11.19 -14.89 -9.10
N SER A 118 11.45 -15.75 -10.06
CA SER A 118 12.30 -15.47 -11.24
C SER A 118 11.60 -15.68 -12.58
N GLY A 119 10.27 -15.81 -12.59
CA GLY A 119 9.47 -16.05 -13.80
C GLY A 119 9.16 -14.79 -14.62
N PRO A 120 8.24 -14.92 -15.62
CA PRO A 120 7.78 -13.80 -16.44
C PRO A 120 7.11 -12.71 -15.60
N ARG A 121 7.48 -11.46 -15.84
CA ARG A 121 6.97 -10.29 -15.11
C ARG A 121 5.59 -9.87 -15.60
N LYS A 122 4.60 -10.75 -15.43
CA LYS A 122 3.20 -10.57 -15.83
C LYS A 122 2.28 -10.90 -14.66
N THR A 123 1.20 -10.16 -14.53
CA THR A 123 0.21 -10.33 -13.45
C THR A 123 -0.27 -11.79 -13.34
N ALA A 124 -0.59 -12.44 -14.46
CA ALA A 124 -1.02 -13.84 -14.47
C ALA A 124 0.06 -14.79 -13.93
N SER A 125 1.34 -14.54 -14.27
CA SER A 125 2.46 -15.36 -13.81
C SER A 125 2.73 -15.17 -12.31
N PHE A 126 2.57 -13.96 -11.82
CA PHE A 126 2.63 -13.68 -10.36
C PHE A 126 1.53 -14.42 -9.62
N ARG A 127 0.27 -14.39 -10.12
CA ARG A 127 -0.85 -15.12 -9.51
C ARG A 127 -0.59 -16.62 -9.47
N SER A 128 -0.18 -17.22 -10.57
CA SER A 128 0.13 -18.65 -10.64
C SER A 128 1.24 -19.04 -9.65
N PHE A 129 2.30 -18.25 -9.56
CA PHE A 129 3.37 -18.48 -8.58
C PHE A 129 2.87 -18.45 -7.13
N LEU A 130 2.03 -17.45 -6.81
CA LEU A 130 1.45 -17.34 -5.47
C LEU A 130 0.54 -18.50 -5.15
N GLU A 131 -0.34 -18.90 -6.10
CA GLU A 131 -1.24 -20.06 -5.97
C GLU A 131 -0.47 -21.35 -5.73
N ASP A 132 0.52 -21.63 -6.53
CA ASP A 132 1.33 -22.84 -6.43
C ASP A 132 2.09 -22.88 -5.09
N THR A 133 2.69 -21.73 -4.70
CA THR A 133 3.54 -21.69 -3.50
C THR A 133 2.71 -21.75 -2.21
N VAL A 134 1.57 -21.04 -2.15
CA VAL A 134 0.68 -21.05 -0.98
C VAL A 134 0.05 -22.43 -0.80
N ASN A 135 -0.43 -23.06 -1.87
CA ASN A 135 -1.02 -24.40 -1.81
C ASN A 135 -0.01 -25.47 -1.36
N MET A 136 1.21 -25.45 -1.93
CA MET A 136 2.28 -26.35 -1.49
C MET A 136 2.64 -26.17 -0.01
N ASN A 137 2.59 -24.96 0.51
CA ASN A 137 2.90 -24.70 1.90
C ASN A 137 1.76 -25.18 2.83
N ALA A 138 0.51 -24.99 2.43
CA ALA A 138 -0.64 -25.53 3.16
C ALA A 138 -0.60 -27.06 3.28
N GLU A 139 -0.24 -27.76 2.21
CA GLU A 139 -0.07 -29.23 2.21
C GLU A 139 1.05 -29.71 3.13
N ARG A 140 2.14 -28.96 3.26
CA ARG A 140 3.26 -29.29 4.19
C ARG A 140 2.86 -29.13 5.64
N MET A 141 2.01 -28.15 5.97
CA MET A 141 1.57 -27.92 7.34
C MET A 141 0.46 -28.85 7.79
N SER A 142 -0.19 -29.57 6.87
CA SER A 142 -1.24 -30.54 7.16
C SER A 142 -0.74 -31.99 7.38
N LYS A 143 0.56 -32.21 7.23
CA LYS A 143 1.23 -33.53 7.45
C LYS A 143 2.00 -33.54 8.76
#